data_f1f8c7b6115a2f86840c5cd7cb4b56eb
#
_entry.id   f1f8c7b6115a2f86840c5cd7cb4b56eb
#
_cell.length_a   1.000
_cell.length_b   1.000
_cell.length_c   1.000
_cell.angle_alpha   90.00
_cell.angle_beta   90.00
_cell.angle_gamma   90.00
#
_symmetry.space_group_name_H-M   'P 1'
#
loop_
_entity.id
_entity.type
_entity.pdbx_description
1 polymer ?
#
loop_
_entity_poly.entity_id
_entity_poly.type
_entity_poly.pdbx_seq_one_letter_code
_entity_poly.pdbx_strand_id
1 'polypeptide(L)'
;FLRAINLLRWCIIVIVLTLYNSKTRDKEVFKPLEKNKVSIYVCGITPYNTTHLGHAFTYIFFDVLVRYLTTRGYKVNYTQNVTDIDDDILNKVKEEKKYFRKLGDFWTNRYLSDMKSLNVLPPTYFVKATDSIEKMTAIINSLLKNGYAYRNGGNVYFDVSKFKRYG
;
A
#
# COMPACT_ATOMS: atom_id res chain seq x y z
N PHE A 1 6.26 -41.56 43.80
CA PHE A 1 6.13 -40.08 43.65
C PHE A 1 6.80 -39.55 42.37
N LEU A 2 6.75 -40.23 41.23
CA LEU A 2 7.38 -39.79 39.97
C LEU A 2 6.57 -40.31 38.74
N ARG A 3 5.26 -40.04 38.64
CA ARG A 3 4.48 -40.37 37.48
C ARG A 3 3.31 -39.39 37.21
N ALA A 4 3.52 -38.10 37.37
CA ALA A 4 2.47 -37.11 37.11
C ALA A 4 2.95 -35.85 36.34
N ILE A 5 3.99 -35.93 35.53
CA ILE A 5 4.49 -34.79 34.74
C ILE A 5 4.60 -35.20 33.26
N ASN A 6 3.51 -35.66 32.68
CA ASN A 6 3.53 -35.93 31.23
C ASN A 6 2.11 -35.83 30.61
N LEU A 7 1.38 -34.75 30.89
CA LEU A 7 0.07 -34.51 30.26
C LEU A 7 -0.21 -33.02 30.00
N LEU A 8 0.81 -32.22 29.78
CA LEU A 8 0.63 -30.97 29.03
C LEU A 8 1.09 -31.20 27.57
N ARG A 9 0.33 -32.01 26.84
CA ARG A 9 0.31 -31.91 25.38
C ARG A 9 -0.23 -30.52 25.07
N TRP A 10 0.70 -29.60 24.85
CA TRP A 10 0.37 -28.30 24.25
C TRP A 10 -0.31 -28.62 22.94
N CYS A 11 -1.63 -28.45 22.92
CA CYS A 11 -2.39 -28.48 21.67
C CYS A 11 -1.89 -27.25 20.90
N ILE A 12 -0.93 -27.45 20.00
CA ILE A 12 -0.47 -26.40 19.10
C ILE A 12 -1.64 -26.14 18.18
N ILE A 13 -2.48 -25.17 18.54
CA ILE A 13 -3.51 -24.66 17.64
C ILE A 13 -2.75 -24.00 16.50
N VAL A 14 -2.63 -24.70 15.40
CA VAL A 14 -2.09 -24.11 14.16
C VAL A 14 -3.16 -23.15 13.65
N ILE A 15 -3.05 -21.89 14.04
CA ILE A 15 -3.92 -20.83 13.51
C ILE A 15 -3.48 -20.60 12.07
N VAL A 16 -4.32 -21.00 11.14
CA VAL A 16 -4.13 -20.78 9.71
C VAL A 16 -4.68 -19.40 9.35
N LEU A 17 -3.83 -18.53 8.83
CA LEU A 17 -4.26 -17.23 8.34
C LEU A 17 -5.05 -17.41 7.05
N THR A 18 -6.26 -16.88 7.02
CA THR A 18 -7.07 -16.76 5.80
C THR A 18 -7.32 -15.30 5.49
N LEU A 19 -7.22 -14.92 4.22
CA LEU A 19 -7.48 -13.57 3.74
C LEU A 19 -8.52 -13.62 2.63
N TYR A 20 -9.35 -12.58 2.55
CA TYR A 20 -10.28 -12.44 1.44
C TYR A 20 -9.52 -12.04 0.17
N ASN A 21 -9.71 -12.82 -0.89
CA ASN A 21 -9.12 -12.56 -2.19
C ASN A 21 -10.19 -11.97 -3.14
N SER A 22 -10.05 -10.72 -3.51
CA SER A 22 -11.00 -10.02 -4.39
C SER A 22 -11.08 -10.63 -5.79
N LYS A 23 -10.02 -11.31 -6.25
CA LYS A 23 -10.00 -11.96 -7.57
C LYS A 23 -10.90 -13.20 -7.60
N THR A 24 -10.84 -14.03 -6.57
CA THR A 24 -11.68 -15.24 -6.44
C THR A 24 -12.98 -14.98 -5.71
N ARG A 25 -13.09 -13.82 -5.03
CA ARG A 25 -14.24 -13.41 -4.19
C ARG A 25 -14.50 -14.38 -3.02
N ASP A 26 -13.45 -15.00 -2.52
CA ASP A 26 -13.54 -15.97 -1.40
C ASP A 26 -12.40 -15.77 -0.39
N LYS A 27 -12.55 -16.38 0.80
CA LYS A 27 -11.48 -16.45 1.80
C LYS A 27 -10.55 -17.59 1.48
N GLU A 28 -9.29 -17.28 1.29
CA GLU A 28 -8.25 -18.26 0.95
C GLU A 28 -7.20 -18.35 2.05
N VAL A 29 -6.62 -19.54 2.20
CA VAL A 29 -5.46 -19.75 3.07
C VAL A 29 -4.28 -18.95 2.54
N PHE A 30 -3.73 -18.06 3.35
CA PHE A 30 -2.56 -17.29 2.99
C PHE A 30 -1.35 -18.20 2.76
N LYS A 31 -0.72 -18.06 1.60
CA LYS A 31 0.53 -18.72 1.24
C LYS A 31 1.52 -17.67 0.73
N PRO A 32 2.70 -17.49 1.37
CA PRO A 32 3.69 -16.56 0.88
C PRO A 32 4.27 -17.03 -0.46
N LEU A 33 4.61 -16.09 -1.35
CA LEU A 33 5.28 -16.39 -2.63
C LEU A 33 6.74 -16.82 -2.43
N GLU A 34 7.37 -16.31 -1.37
CA GLU A 34 8.74 -16.67 -0.98
C GLU A 34 8.74 -17.23 0.44
N LYS A 35 9.57 -18.25 0.69
CA LYS A 35 9.69 -18.84 2.02
C LYS A 35 10.12 -17.78 3.05
N ASN A 36 9.35 -17.64 4.13
CA ASN A 36 9.59 -16.73 5.24
C ASN A 36 9.63 -15.23 4.88
N LYS A 37 9.18 -14.83 3.69
CA LYS A 37 9.07 -13.42 3.29
C LYS A 37 7.68 -13.08 2.80
N VAL A 38 7.22 -11.89 3.15
CA VAL A 38 5.95 -11.34 2.68
C VAL A 38 6.17 -9.91 2.24
N SER A 39 5.74 -9.58 1.03
CA SER A 39 5.70 -8.20 0.55
C SER A 39 4.26 -7.73 0.49
N ILE A 40 3.98 -6.61 1.15
CA ILE A 40 2.66 -5.99 1.21
C ILE A 40 2.77 -4.61 0.56
N TYR A 41 1.88 -4.32 -0.37
CA TYR A 41 1.70 -2.98 -0.92
C TYR A 41 0.32 -2.47 -0.52
N VAL A 42 0.27 -1.29 0.07
CA VAL A 42 -0.97 -0.62 0.47
C VAL A 42 -1.00 0.75 -0.19
N CYS A 43 -2.10 1.05 -0.88
CA CYS A 43 -2.32 2.39 -1.41
C CYS A 43 -2.27 3.42 -0.28
N GLY A 44 -1.50 4.47 -0.51
CA GLY A 44 -1.35 5.55 0.44
C GLY A 44 -2.38 6.66 0.27
N ILE A 45 -2.10 7.78 0.89
CA ILE A 45 -2.96 8.95 0.85
C ILE A 45 -2.66 9.84 -0.35
N THR A 46 -3.66 10.67 -0.72
CA THR A 46 -3.46 11.91 -1.48
C THR A 46 -3.42 13.06 -0.47
N PRO A 47 -2.25 13.66 -0.21
CA PRO A 47 -2.06 14.58 0.91
C PRO A 47 -2.48 16.01 0.55
N TYR A 48 -3.77 16.30 0.51
CA TYR A 48 -4.30 17.65 0.26
C TYR A 48 -5.19 18.17 1.40
N ASN A 49 -5.52 17.30 2.38
CA ASN A 49 -6.35 17.66 3.52
C ASN A 49 -6.04 16.77 4.74
N THR A 50 -6.71 17.05 5.86
CA THR A 50 -6.54 16.32 7.12
C THR A 50 -6.93 14.84 6.99
N THR A 51 -6.25 14.01 7.77
CA THR A 51 -6.57 12.59 7.93
C THR A 51 -7.96 12.43 8.59
N HIS A 52 -8.70 11.42 8.17
CA HIS A 52 -10.00 11.06 8.75
C HIS A 52 -10.04 9.59 9.20
N LEU A 53 -11.11 9.20 9.90
CA LEU A 53 -11.26 7.84 10.46
C LEU A 53 -11.13 6.72 9.42
N GLY A 54 -11.52 6.95 8.16
CA GLY A 54 -11.33 5.97 7.09
C GLY A 54 -9.86 5.65 6.82
N HIS A 55 -8.99 6.66 6.84
CA HIS A 55 -7.55 6.47 6.75
C HIS A 55 -7.02 5.69 7.97
N ALA A 56 -7.42 6.09 9.18
CA ALA A 56 -7.02 5.40 10.40
C ALA A 56 -7.43 3.93 10.37
N PHE A 57 -8.67 3.62 9.98
CA PHE A 57 -9.17 2.26 9.88
C PHE A 57 -8.33 1.42 8.91
N THR A 58 -8.05 1.95 7.71
CA THR A 58 -7.25 1.24 6.70
C THR A 58 -5.86 0.91 7.22
N TYR A 59 -5.15 1.90 7.76
CA TYR A 59 -3.75 1.69 8.14
C TYR A 59 -3.58 0.90 9.42
N ILE A 60 -4.52 1.01 10.38
CA ILE A 60 -4.55 0.12 11.57
C ILE A 60 -4.81 -1.33 11.14
N PHE A 61 -5.70 -1.59 10.18
CA PHE A 61 -5.94 -2.94 9.68
C PHE A 61 -4.65 -3.57 9.13
N PHE A 62 -3.91 -2.84 8.28
CA PHE A 62 -2.66 -3.35 7.73
C PHE A 62 -1.53 -3.41 8.78
N ASP A 63 -1.52 -2.52 9.77
CA ASP A 63 -0.60 -2.60 10.90
C ASP A 63 -0.79 -3.91 11.68
N VAL A 64 -2.03 -4.26 12.00
CA VAL A 64 -2.35 -5.53 12.65
C VAL A 64 -1.88 -6.72 11.82
N LEU A 65 -2.09 -6.69 10.51
CA LEU A 65 -1.62 -7.75 9.61
C LEU A 65 -0.09 -7.85 9.59
N VAL A 66 0.63 -6.73 9.50
CA VAL A 66 2.10 -6.69 9.53
C VAL A 66 2.63 -7.24 10.84
N ARG A 67 2.09 -6.82 11.99
CA ARG A 67 2.47 -7.32 13.31
C ARG A 67 2.21 -8.82 13.42
N TYR A 68 1.03 -9.28 13.01
CA TYR A 68 0.69 -10.70 13.03
C TYR A 68 1.67 -11.54 12.19
N LEU A 69 1.94 -11.15 10.95
CA LEU A 69 2.88 -11.86 10.09
C LEU A 69 4.31 -11.87 10.69
N THR A 70 4.73 -10.75 11.27
CA THR A 70 6.03 -10.64 11.95
C THR A 70 6.12 -11.59 13.15
N THR A 71 5.08 -11.66 13.99
CA THR A 71 5.04 -12.61 15.14
C THR A 71 5.00 -14.07 14.69
N ARG A 72 4.54 -14.33 13.46
CA ARG A 72 4.58 -15.66 12.83
C ARG A 72 5.94 -15.99 12.21
N GLY A 73 6.93 -15.13 12.35
CA GLY A 73 8.31 -15.32 11.88
C GLY A 73 8.56 -14.93 10.42
N TYR A 74 7.62 -14.23 9.77
CA TYR A 74 7.85 -13.70 8.42
C TYR A 74 8.67 -12.41 8.46
N LYS A 75 9.60 -12.26 7.52
CA LYS A 75 10.19 -10.96 7.20
C LYS A 75 9.20 -10.20 6.30
N VAL A 76 8.58 -9.16 6.84
CA VAL A 76 7.57 -8.38 6.13
C VAL A 76 8.19 -7.14 5.52
N ASN A 77 8.06 -6.98 4.21
CA ASN A 77 8.38 -5.74 3.48
C ASN A 77 7.06 -4.99 3.22
N TYR A 78 6.79 -3.98 4.02
CA TYR A 78 5.59 -3.16 3.90
C TYR A 78 5.90 -1.91 3.10
N THR A 79 5.25 -1.75 1.96
CA THR A 79 5.38 -0.59 1.06
C THR A 79 4.08 0.20 1.04
N GLN A 80 4.18 1.51 1.16
CA GLN A 80 3.08 2.45 1.02
C GLN A 80 3.51 3.59 0.11
N ASN A 81 2.66 3.99 -0.83
CA ASN A 81 2.90 5.18 -1.64
C ASN A 81 2.25 6.43 -1.02
N VAL A 82 2.62 7.57 -1.54
CA VAL A 82 1.94 8.85 -1.34
C VAL A 82 1.72 9.47 -2.70
N THR A 83 0.47 9.79 -3.03
CA THR A 83 0.12 10.49 -4.25
C THR A 83 0.21 11.99 -4.00
N ASP A 84 1.44 12.48 -3.91
CA ASP A 84 1.76 13.87 -3.58
C ASP A 84 1.70 14.82 -4.79
N ILE A 85 1.19 14.33 -5.91
CA ILE A 85 0.82 15.08 -7.11
C ILE A 85 -0.37 14.41 -7.78
N ASP A 86 -1.49 15.14 -7.88
CA ASP A 86 -2.68 14.80 -8.65
C ASP A 86 -3.54 16.06 -8.88
N ASP A 87 -4.70 15.91 -9.51
CA ASP A 87 -5.58 17.03 -9.84
C ASP A 87 -6.13 17.74 -8.59
N ASP A 88 -6.44 17.00 -7.52
CA ASP A 88 -6.94 17.58 -6.26
C ASP A 88 -5.90 18.45 -5.60
N ILE A 89 -4.65 18.00 -5.56
CA ILE A 89 -3.52 18.78 -5.03
C ILE A 89 -3.31 20.03 -5.90
N LEU A 90 -3.31 19.90 -7.22
CA LEU A 90 -3.09 21.02 -8.13
C LEU A 90 -4.21 22.07 -8.05
N ASN A 91 -5.46 21.64 -7.87
CA ASN A 91 -6.59 22.52 -7.67
C ASN A 91 -6.48 23.27 -6.32
N LYS A 92 -6.16 22.55 -5.26
CA LYS A 92 -5.95 23.14 -3.93
C LYS A 92 -4.82 24.17 -3.91
N VAL A 93 -3.75 23.91 -4.65
CA VAL A 93 -2.62 24.82 -4.83
C VAL A 93 -3.04 26.13 -5.50
N LYS A 94 -3.91 26.05 -6.52
CA LYS A 94 -4.45 27.24 -7.20
C LYS A 94 -5.30 28.07 -6.23
N GLU A 95 -6.14 27.44 -5.43
CA GLU A 95 -6.99 28.10 -4.42
C GLU A 95 -6.17 28.78 -3.34
N GLU A 96 -5.17 28.08 -2.79
CA GLU A 96 -4.37 28.56 -1.66
C GLU A 96 -3.15 29.37 -2.07
N LYS A 97 -2.87 29.54 -3.39
CA LYS A 97 -1.67 30.19 -3.94
C LYS A 97 -0.36 29.67 -3.34
N LYS A 98 -0.31 28.37 -3.06
CA LYS A 98 0.85 27.68 -2.48
C LYS A 98 1.56 26.85 -3.55
N TYR A 99 2.84 26.55 -3.29
CA TYR A 99 3.59 25.62 -4.12
C TYR A 99 3.19 24.15 -3.77
N PHE A 100 2.85 23.35 -4.77
CA PHE A 100 2.27 22.00 -4.58
C PHE A 100 3.11 21.07 -3.69
N ARG A 101 4.45 21.10 -3.82
CA ARG A 101 5.34 20.28 -2.97
C ARG A 101 5.23 20.66 -1.50
N LYS A 102 5.14 21.96 -1.18
CA LYS A 102 4.98 22.41 0.22
C LYS A 102 3.64 21.98 0.80
N LEU A 103 2.58 21.99 0.01
CA LEU A 103 1.25 21.51 0.44
C LEU A 103 1.27 20.00 0.66
N GLY A 104 1.80 19.23 -0.29
CA GLY A 104 1.94 17.78 -0.20
C GLY A 104 2.81 17.36 0.99
N ASP A 105 3.94 18.02 1.21
CA ASP A 105 4.82 17.75 2.35
C ASP A 105 4.14 18.07 3.68
N PHE A 106 3.42 19.19 3.79
CA PHE A 106 2.69 19.57 5.01
C PHE A 106 1.68 18.49 5.40
N TRP A 107 0.80 18.08 4.48
CA TRP A 107 -0.23 17.09 4.77
C TRP A 107 0.33 15.68 4.93
N THR A 108 1.40 15.34 4.23
CA THR A 108 2.13 14.07 4.43
C THR A 108 2.71 13.99 5.83
N ASN A 109 3.36 15.05 6.31
CA ASN A 109 3.92 15.09 7.66
C ASN A 109 2.82 15.04 8.73
N ARG A 110 1.69 15.69 8.48
CA ARG A 110 0.52 15.60 9.37
C ARG A 110 -0.01 14.18 9.46
N TYR A 111 -0.21 13.52 8.31
CA TYR A 111 -0.59 12.11 8.25
C TYR A 111 0.36 11.20 9.03
N LEU A 112 1.67 11.35 8.85
CA LEU A 112 2.66 10.55 9.56
C LEU A 112 2.59 10.76 11.08
N SER A 113 2.37 12.01 11.52
CA SER A 113 2.14 12.34 12.92
C SER A 113 0.88 11.68 13.49
N ASP A 114 -0.22 11.71 12.73
CA ASP A 114 -1.48 11.08 13.14
C ASP A 114 -1.33 9.56 13.23
N MET A 115 -0.68 8.90 12.27
CA MET A 115 -0.40 7.46 12.31
C MET A 115 0.51 7.08 13.48
N LYS A 116 1.51 7.89 13.78
CA LYS A 116 2.38 7.70 14.96
C LYS A 116 1.58 7.80 16.26
N SER A 117 0.64 8.75 16.36
CA SER A 117 -0.22 8.92 17.54
C SER A 117 -1.14 7.72 17.75
N LEU A 118 -1.53 7.03 16.67
CA LEU A 118 -2.29 5.78 16.70
C LEU A 118 -1.40 4.53 16.91
N ASN A 119 -0.10 4.68 17.13
CA ASN A 119 0.86 3.60 17.27
C ASN A 119 0.93 2.66 16.04
N VAL A 120 0.61 3.17 14.86
CA VAL A 120 0.76 2.46 13.59
C VAL A 120 2.24 2.40 13.20
N LEU A 121 2.74 1.22 12.84
CA LEU A 121 4.11 1.03 12.37
C LEU A 121 4.35 1.78 11.06
N PRO A 122 5.48 2.47 10.92
CA PRO A 122 5.84 3.06 9.64
C PRO A 122 6.08 1.96 8.59
N PRO A 123 5.76 2.22 7.31
CA PRO A 123 6.08 1.30 6.24
C PRO A 123 7.61 1.15 6.08
N THR A 124 8.04 -0.02 5.59
CA THR A 124 9.45 -0.28 5.25
C THR A 124 9.90 0.66 4.11
N TYR A 125 9.00 0.89 3.15
CA TYR A 125 9.21 1.79 2.03
C TYR A 125 8.03 2.75 1.92
N PHE A 126 8.32 4.05 2.02
CA PHE A 126 7.36 5.12 1.85
C PHE A 126 7.72 5.91 0.59
N VAL A 127 6.95 5.74 -0.49
CA VAL A 127 7.33 6.18 -1.83
C VAL A 127 6.41 7.31 -2.30
N LYS A 128 6.97 8.48 -2.57
CA LYS A 128 6.24 9.61 -3.16
C LYS A 128 6.08 9.44 -4.67
N ALA A 129 4.92 9.80 -5.20
CA ALA A 129 4.68 9.82 -6.65
C ALA A 129 5.65 10.77 -7.36
N THR A 130 5.94 11.95 -6.77
CA THR A 130 6.88 12.93 -7.33
C THR A 130 8.30 12.39 -7.47
N ASP A 131 8.73 11.45 -6.61
CA ASP A 131 10.06 10.83 -6.69
C ASP A 131 10.13 9.74 -7.78
N SER A 132 8.99 9.39 -8.38
CA SER A 132 8.87 8.30 -9.36
C SER A 132 8.54 8.80 -10.77
N ILE A 133 8.44 10.11 -11.00
CA ILE A 133 7.99 10.71 -12.28
C ILE A 133 8.87 10.25 -13.45
N GLU A 134 10.19 10.23 -13.30
CA GLU A 134 11.09 9.79 -14.37
C GLU A 134 10.84 8.33 -14.76
N LYS A 135 10.65 7.44 -13.75
CA LYS A 135 10.36 6.03 -13.99
C LYS A 135 8.99 5.85 -14.65
N MET A 136 7.98 6.59 -14.17
CA MET A 136 6.64 6.59 -14.79
C MET A 136 6.70 7.05 -16.24
N THR A 137 7.41 8.12 -16.53
CA THR A 137 7.61 8.65 -17.90
C THR A 137 8.30 7.62 -18.79
N ALA A 138 9.33 6.93 -18.29
CA ALA A 138 10.02 5.88 -19.05
C ALA A 138 9.07 4.72 -19.39
N ILE A 139 8.24 4.28 -18.45
CA ILE A 139 7.22 3.25 -18.68
C ILE A 139 6.19 3.72 -19.72
N ILE A 140 5.66 4.92 -19.59
CA ILE A 140 4.70 5.51 -20.53
C ILE A 140 5.28 5.56 -21.95
N ASN A 141 6.53 5.99 -22.11
CA ASN A 141 7.20 6.02 -23.41
C ASN A 141 7.37 4.60 -23.99
N SER A 142 7.68 3.61 -23.15
CA SER A 142 7.73 2.21 -23.58
C SER A 142 6.37 1.70 -24.04
N LEU A 143 5.28 2.03 -23.34
CA LEU A 143 3.92 1.64 -23.72
C LEU A 143 3.52 2.30 -25.04
N LEU A 144 3.85 3.58 -25.26
CA LEU A 144 3.63 4.27 -26.54
C LEU A 144 4.40 3.59 -27.67
N LYS A 145 5.70 3.30 -27.47
CA LYS A 145 6.54 2.62 -28.47
C LYS A 145 6.01 1.25 -28.86
N ASN A 146 5.48 0.51 -27.89
CA ASN A 146 4.94 -0.84 -28.10
C ASN A 146 3.46 -0.82 -28.54
N GLY A 147 2.85 0.35 -28.75
CA GLY A 147 1.49 0.49 -29.22
C GLY A 147 0.40 0.17 -28.18
N TYR A 148 0.72 0.00 -26.92
CA TYR A 148 -0.24 -0.20 -25.82
C TYR A 148 -0.81 1.11 -25.28
N ALA A 149 -0.24 2.24 -25.65
CA ALA A 149 -0.75 3.56 -25.31
C ALA A 149 -0.80 4.45 -26.54
N TYR A 150 -1.61 5.49 -26.50
CA TYR A 150 -1.79 6.47 -27.57
C TYR A 150 -1.90 7.90 -27.01
N ARG A 151 -1.65 8.89 -27.88
CA ARG A 151 -1.77 10.32 -27.54
C ARG A 151 -3.10 10.84 -28.06
N ASN A 152 -3.80 11.63 -27.26
CA ASN A 152 -4.99 12.37 -27.69
C ASN A 152 -5.12 13.67 -26.88
N GLY A 153 -5.28 14.82 -27.54
CA GLY A 153 -5.49 16.11 -26.88
C GLY A 153 -4.40 16.52 -25.87
N GLY A 154 -3.12 16.11 -26.10
CA GLY A 154 -2.01 16.39 -25.19
C GLY A 154 -1.86 15.37 -24.04
N ASN A 155 -2.81 14.48 -23.86
CA ASN A 155 -2.79 13.39 -22.87
C ASN A 155 -2.28 12.07 -23.47
N VAL A 156 -1.89 11.16 -22.60
CA VAL A 156 -1.54 9.78 -22.99
C VAL A 156 -2.52 8.82 -22.32
N TYR A 157 -3.08 7.91 -23.10
CA TYR A 157 -4.06 6.92 -22.66
C TYR A 157 -3.53 5.53 -22.92
N PHE A 158 -3.78 4.61 -21.97
CA PHE A 158 -3.53 3.19 -22.14
C PHE A 158 -4.69 2.54 -22.91
N ASP A 159 -4.37 1.77 -23.94
CA ASP A 159 -5.36 1.04 -24.74
C ASP A 159 -5.65 -0.33 -24.12
N VAL A 160 -6.66 -0.40 -23.26
CA VAL A 160 -7.05 -1.62 -22.56
C VAL A 160 -7.44 -2.76 -23.51
N SER A 161 -7.94 -2.44 -24.73
CA SER A 161 -8.35 -3.44 -25.72
C SER A 161 -7.18 -4.27 -26.24
N LYS A 162 -5.97 -3.72 -26.20
CA LYS A 162 -4.73 -4.40 -26.63
C LYS A 162 -4.11 -5.26 -25.53
N PHE A 163 -4.58 -5.17 -24.30
CA PHE A 163 -4.06 -5.95 -23.18
C PHE A 163 -5.08 -7.02 -22.73
N LYS A 164 -5.00 -8.20 -23.33
CA LYS A 164 -5.97 -9.30 -23.16
C LYS A 164 -6.16 -9.78 -21.70
N ARG A 165 -5.25 -9.43 -20.77
CA ARG A 165 -5.30 -9.80 -19.36
C ARG A 165 -5.73 -8.64 -18.45
N TYR A 166 -6.27 -7.56 -19.05
CA TYR A 166 -6.75 -6.42 -18.26
C TYR A 166 -8.08 -6.76 -17.56
N GLY A 167 -8.18 -6.53 -16.25
CA GLY A 167 -9.35 -6.85 -15.41
C GLY A 167 -9.11 -8.15 -14.67
#